data_94f037c2066d87b46e8d59f3515f8b1e
#
_entry.id   94f037c2066d87b46e8d59f3515f8b1e
#
_cell.length_a   1.000
_cell.length_b   1.000
_cell.length_c   1.000
_cell.angle_alpha   90.00
_cell.angle_beta   90.00
_cell.angle_gamma   90.00
#
_symmetry.space_group_name_H-M   'P 1'
#
loop_
_entity.id
_entity.type
_entity.pdbx_description
1 polymer ?
#
loop_
_entity_poly.entity_id
_entity_poly.type
_entity_poly.pdbx_seq_one_letter_code
_entity_poly.pdbx_strand_id
1 'polypeptide(L)'
;GDAAKDDPRNEDEIGENELLVVSFGTSFNDSRVKDIKGIEDALQEAYPDWSVRRAFTAQIIINHVQARDDEKIDNMQQALDRAVANGVKNLVVQPTHLMGGLEYTDVKDELDKYADKFDKISLGDPLLTSDDDYKKVATAIKENMASFDDGKTALCLMGHGTEADSNADYAKMQEVFKNEGLTQFFVGTVEAEPTCEDVIAAASAAGYKKAVLAPFMV
;
A
#
# COMPACT_ATOMS: atom_id res chain seq x y z
N GLY A 1 14.87 -13.71 0.17
CA GLY A 1 15.37 -12.37 0.43
C GLY A 1 16.13 -12.25 1.74
N ASP A 2 16.90 -11.20 1.86
CA ASP A 2 17.77 -10.94 3.01
C ASP A 2 17.09 -9.95 3.95
N ALA A 3 16.67 -10.41 5.12
CA ALA A 3 16.03 -9.57 6.15
C ALA A 3 16.96 -8.45 6.66
N ALA A 4 18.27 -8.67 6.62
CA ALA A 4 19.25 -7.67 7.08
C ALA A 4 19.26 -6.38 6.23
N LYS A 5 18.63 -6.40 5.07
CA LYS A 5 18.44 -5.21 4.21
C LYS A 5 17.23 -4.38 4.56
N ASP A 6 16.37 -4.87 5.44
CA ASP A 6 15.21 -4.14 5.92
C ASP A 6 15.59 -3.20 7.07
N ASP A 7 14.74 -2.21 7.30
CA ASP A 7 14.82 -1.29 8.43
C ASP A 7 13.43 -1.24 9.08
N PRO A 8 13.28 -1.75 10.30
CA PRO A 8 11.98 -1.74 10.99
C PRO A 8 11.52 -0.34 11.40
N ARG A 9 12.35 0.67 11.28
CA ARG A 9 12.06 2.09 11.54
C ARG A 9 11.31 2.32 12.85
N ASN A 10 11.84 1.76 13.92
CA ASN A 10 11.28 1.89 15.27
C ASN A 10 12.33 2.39 16.28
N GLU A 11 13.29 3.17 15.82
CA GLU A 11 14.27 3.80 16.69
C GLU A 11 13.63 4.84 17.61
N ASP A 12 14.20 4.98 18.79
CA ASP A 12 13.83 6.00 19.78
C ASP A 12 14.69 7.26 19.63
N GLU A 13 14.47 8.25 20.49
CA GLU A 13 15.22 9.50 20.52
C GLU A 13 15.12 10.30 19.21
N ILE A 14 13.94 10.32 18.62
CA ILE A 14 13.62 11.08 17.42
C ILE A 14 13.13 12.49 17.79
N GLY A 15 13.06 13.37 16.80
CA GLY A 15 12.57 14.74 16.98
C GLY A 15 11.06 14.83 17.20
N GLU A 16 10.56 16.07 17.20
CA GLU A 16 9.16 16.37 17.48
C GLU A 16 8.19 16.01 16.35
N ASN A 17 8.70 15.79 15.14
CA ASN A 17 7.90 15.54 13.94
C ASN A 17 8.08 14.10 13.47
N GLU A 18 7.02 13.32 13.49
CA GLU A 18 7.03 11.94 13.01
C GLU A 18 6.03 11.74 11.87
N LEU A 19 6.50 11.05 10.82
CA LEU A 19 5.68 10.51 9.75
C LEU A 19 5.63 8.98 9.91
N LEU A 20 4.51 8.49 10.44
CA LEU A 20 4.29 7.07 10.65
C LEU A 20 3.63 6.45 9.42
N VAL A 21 4.37 5.59 8.75
CA VAL A 21 3.88 4.83 7.59
C VAL A 21 3.26 3.53 8.09
N VAL A 22 1.98 3.33 7.80
CA VAL A 22 1.21 2.17 8.25
C VAL A 22 0.86 1.29 7.08
N SER A 23 1.32 0.04 7.12
CA SER A 23 1.07 -0.98 6.10
C SER A 23 0.44 -2.21 6.74
N PHE A 24 -0.32 -2.97 5.95
CA PHE A 24 -0.75 -4.31 6.37
C PHE A 24 0.48 -5.17 6.73
N GLY A 25 1.49 -5.10 5.88
CA GLY A 25 2.74 -5.80 6.05
C GLY A 25 2.88 -7.03 5.17
N THR A 26 4.10 -7.52 5.09
CA THR A 26 4.41 -8.77 4.40
C THR A 26 5.55 -9.51 5.11
N SER A 27 5.45 -10.82 5.14
CA SER A 27 6.52 -11.69 5.65
C SER A 27 7.57 -12.04 4.60
N PHE A 28 7.34 -11.69 3.34
CA PHE A 28 8.30 -11.89 2.27
C PHE A 28 9.38 -10.80 2.32
N ASN A 29 10.62 -11.20 2.59
CA ASN A 29 11.72 -10.25 2.77
C ASN A 29 11.97 -9.38 1.53
N ASP A 30 11.91 -9.96 0.33
CA ASP A 30 12.12 -9.19 -0.90
C ASP A 30 11.04 -8.12 -1.10
N SER A 31 9.76 -8.46 -0.89
CA SER A 31 8.66 -7.51 -1.00
C SER A 31 8.75 -6.44 0.11
N ARG A 32 9.09 -6.84 1.33
CA ARG A 32 9.22 -5.89 2.43
C ARG A 32 10.31 -4.85 2.16
N VAL A 33 11.48 -5.31 1.70
CA VAL A 33 12.61 -4.44 1.40
C VAL A 33 12.37 -3.60 0.14
N LYS A 34 11.83 -4.22 -0.92
CA LYS A 34 11.68 -3.55 -2.21
C LYS A 34 10.47 -2.61 -2.24
N ASP A 35 9.35 -3.08 -1.74
CA ASP A 35 8.08 -2.37 -1.90
C ASP A 35 7.78 -1.49 -0.68
N ILE A 36 7.64 -2.05 0.52
CA ILE A 36 7.27 -1.29 1.72
C ILE A 36 8.39 -0.33 2.12
N LYS A 37 9.61 -0.83 2.30
CA LYS A 37 10.75 0.02 2.60
C LYS A 37 10.99 1.07 1.50
N GLY A 38 10.74 0.71 0.23
CA GLY A 38 10.83 1.63 -0.89
C GLY A 38 9.89 2.84 -0.75
N ILE A 39 8.65 2.61 -0.30
CA ILE A 39 7.70 3.69 -0.01
C ILE A 39 8.21 4.56 1.16
N GLU A 40 8.65 3.92 2.23
CA GLU A 40 9.17 4.60 3.42
C GLU A 40 10.41 5.44 3.09
N ASP A 41 11.34 4.91 2.31
CA ASP A 41 12.54 5.62 1.88
C ASP A 41 12.19 6.83 1.00
N ALA A 42 11.23 6.70 0.09
CA ALA A 42 10.76 7.80 -0.74
C ALA A 42 10.12 8.92 0.10
N LEU A 43 9.36 8.57 1.12
CA LEU A 43 8.78 9.53 2.05
C LEU A 43 9.86 10.21 2.90
N GLN A 44 10.87 9.48 3.37
CA GLN A 44 11.98 10.06 4.11
C GLN A 44 12.81 11.03 3.25
N GLU A 45 13.00 10.72 1.99
CA GLU A 45 13.68 11.61 1.05
C GLU A 45 12.86 12.88 0.79
N ALA A 46 11.53 12.75 0.64
CA ALA A 46 10.63 13.88 0.41
C ALA A 46 10.46 14.77 1.64
N TYR A 47 10.58 14.20 2.83
CA TYR A 47 10.38 14.91 4.11
C TYR A 47 11.57 14.69 5.05
N PRO A 48 12.76 15.25 4.72
CA PRO A 48 13.99 14.96 5.46
C PRO A 48 13.98 15.47 6.89
N ASP A 49 13.14 16.46 7.21
CA ASP A 49 13.00 17.02 8.56
C ASP A 49 12.04 16.24 9.46
N TRP A 50 11.40 15.21 8.90
CA TRP A 50 10.50 14.31 9.61
C TRP A 50 11.17 12.98 9.88
N SER A 51 10.87 12.39 11.03
CA SER A 51 11.31 11.02 11.33
C SER A 51 10.29 10.04 10.74
N VAL A 52 10.65 9.35 9.68
CA VAL A 52 9.80 8.32 9.08
C VAL A 52 9.91 7.03 9.89
N ARG A 53 8.78 6.52 10.35
CA ARG A 53 8.66 5.32 11.19
C ARG A 53 7.65 4.36 10.57
N ARG A 54 7.70 3.10 11.00
CA ARG A 54 6.88 2.00 10.45
C ARG A 54 5.95 1.45 11.51
N ALA A 55 4.73 1.09 11.07
CA ALA A 55 3.87 0.14 11.76
C ALA A 55 3.25 -0.84 10.77
N PHE A 56 3.06 -2.09 11.19
CA PHE A 56 2.26 -3.07 10.47
C PHE A 56 0.96 -3.32 11.23
N THR A 57 -0.12 -3.58 10.50
CA THR A 57 -1.42 -3.89 11.10
C THR A 57 -1.64 -5.39 11.30
N ALA A 58 -1.01 -6.24 10.49
CA ALA A 58 -1.17 -7.69 10.56
C ALA A 58 -0.25 -8.30 11.62
N GLN A 59 -0.77 -8.57 12.81
CA GLN A 59 -0.01 -9.14 13.92
C GLN A 59 0.60 -10.51 13.58
N ILE A 60 -0.09 -11.31 12.79
CA ILE A 60 0.44 -12.61 12.36
C ILE A 60 1.72 -12.47 11.52
N ILE A 61 1.79 -11.45 10.69
CA ILE A 61 2.99 -11.14 9.89
C ILE A 61 4.13 -10.67 10.80
N ILE A 62 3.85 -9.79 11.74
CA ILE A 62 4.83 -9.30 12.72
C ILE A 62 5.44 -10.48 13.49
N ASN A 63 4.60 -11.37 14.00
CA ASN A 63 5.03 -12.53 14.74
C ASN A 63 5.87 -13.49 13.89
N HIS A 64 5.48 -13.70 12.65
CA HIS A 64 6.20 -14.56 11.73
C HIS A 64 7.60 -14.02 11.40
N VAL A 65 7.69 -12.73 11.11
CA VAL A 65 8.99 -12.07 10.81
C VAL A 65 9.90 -12.12 12.04
N GLN A 66 9.37 -11.85 13.23
CA GLN A 66 10.16 -11.91 14.46
C GLN A 66 10.66 -13.34 14.73
N ALA A 67 9.81 -14.35 14.57
CA ALA A 67 10.18 -15.73 14.82
C ALA A 67 11.23 -16.26 13.85
N ARG A 68 11.18 -15.83 12.58
CA ARG A 68 12.07 -16.31 11.53
C ARG A 68 13.39 -15.52 11.45
N ASP A 69 13.29 -14.18 11.56
CA ASP A 69 14.39 -13.28 11.25
C ASP A 69 14.89 -12.47 12.47
N ASP A 70 14.26 -12.65 13.63
CA ASP A 70 14.50 -11.86 14.86
C ASP A 70 14.32 -10.33 14.65
N GLU A 71 13.55 -9.95 13.62
CA GLU A 71 13.24 -8.57 13.32
C GLU A 71 11.96 -8.15 14.05
N LYS A 72 12.06 -7.11 14.87
CA LYS A 72 10.94 -6.57 15.64
C LYS A 72 10.30 -5.42 14.89
N ILE A 73 9.07 -5.62 14.46
CA ILE A 73 8.26 -4.62 13.78
C ILE A 73 7.12 -4.22 14.71
N ASP A 74 6.93 -2.92 14.90
CA ASP A 74 5.84 -2.41 15.73
C ASP A 74 4.48 -2.64 15.05
N ASN A 75 3.48 -3.04 15.84
CA ASN A 75 2.10 -2.87 15.42
C ASN A 75 1.66 -1.41 15.64
N MET A 76 0.42 -1.09 15.25
CA MET A 76 -0.08 0.29 15.34
C MET A 76 -0.04 0.83 16.77
N GLN A 77 -0.47 0.06 17.76
CA GLN A 77 -0.45 0.47 19.16
C GLN A 77 0.98 0.69 19.67
N GLN A 78 1.88 -0.22 19.38
CA GLN A 78 3.28 -0.11 19.78
C GLN A 78 3.95 1.12 19.17
N ALA A 79 3.69 1.38 17.88
CA ALA A 79 4.24 2.55 17.20
C ALA A 79 3.70 3.86 17.77
N LEU A 80 2.41 3.94 18.07
CA LEU A 80 1.80 5.12 18.66
C LEU A 80 2.27 5.35 20.10
N ASP A 81 2.37 4.29 20.91
CA ASP A 81 2.92 4.38 22.26
C ASP A 81 4.39 4.84 22.24
N ARG A 82 5.16 4.35 21.30
CA ARG A 82 6.56 4.76 21.08
C ARG A 82 6.64 6.25 20.70
N ALA A 83 5.77 6.73 19.81
CA ALA A 83 5.72 8.14 19.43
C ALA A 83 5.41 9.04 20.64
N VAL A 84 4.48 8.64 21.48
CA VAL A 84 4.17 9.37 22.75
C VAL A 84 5.39 9.37 23.66
N ALA A 85 6.04 8.23 23.86
CA ALA A 85 7.23 8.12 24.73
C ALA A 85 8.42 8.93 24.19
N ASN A 86 8.56 9.07 22.89
CA ASN A 86 9.59 9.88 22.24
C ASN A 86 9.32 11.39 22.29
N GLY A 87 8.16 11.81 22.79
CA GLY A 87 7.81 13.23 22.89
C GLY A 87 7.44 13.85 21.53
N VAL A 88 6.96 13.06 20.59
CA VAL A 88 6.47 13.55 19.30
C VAL A 88 5.31 14.51 19.54
N LYS A 89 5.38 15.69 18.93
CA LYS A 89 4.33 16.73 19.00
C LYS A 89 3.45 16.72 17.77
N ASN A 90 4.06 16.56 16.60
CA ASN A 90 3.37 16.56 15.32
C ASN A 90 3.47 15.18 14.70
N LEU A 91 2.32 14.51 14.59
CA LEU A 91 2.23 13.17 14.02
C LEU A 91 1.40 13.20 12.74
N VAL A 92 2.01 12.76 11.65
CA VAL A 92 1.32 12.45 10.40
C VAL A 92 1.34 10.94 10.22
N VAL A 93 0.17 10.35 10.04
CA VAL A 93 0.04 8.91 9.75
C VAL A 93 -0.33 8.75 8.28
N GLN A 94 0.53 8.05 7.54
CA GLN A 94 0.30 7.76 6.13
C GLN A 94 0.11 6.25 5.92
N PRO A 95 -1.12 5.80 5.71
CA PRO A 95 -1.38 4.43 5.29
C PRO A 95 -0.88 4.18 3.87
N THR A 96 -0.40 2.96 3.61
CA THR A 96 -0.01 2.52 2.26
C THR A 96 -1.15 1.84 1.52
N HIS A 97 -2.32 1.78 2.10
CA HIS A 97 -3.51 1.14 1.55
C HIS A 97 -3.89 1.74 0.20
N LEU A 98 -4.29 0.89 -0.74
CA LEU A 98 -4.73 1.34 -2.07
C LEU A 98 -6.01 2.15 -2.01
N MET A 99 -6.95 1.77 -1.14
CA MET A 99 -8.29 2.32 -1.10
C MET A 99 -8.84 2.44 0.32
N GLY A 100 -9.88 3.23 0.48
CA GLY A 100 -10.57 3.46 1.76
C GLY A 100 -11.51 2.31 2.14
N GLY A 101 -10.95 1.12 2.36
CA GLY A 101 -11.69 -0.06 2.80
C GLY A 101 -11.70 -0.23 4.32
N LEU A 102 -12.07 -1.44 4.77
CA LEU A 102 -12.17 -1.79 6.19
C LEU A 102 -10.84 -1.62 6.93
N GLU A 103 -9.74 -2.03 6.31
CA GLU A 103 -8.40 -1.92 6.91
C GLU A 103 -7.99 -0.47 7.14
N TYR A 104 -8.31 0.44 6.21
CA TYR A 104 -8.09 1.87 6.38
C TYR A 104 -8.92 2.42 7.55
N THR A 105 -10.17 2.01 7.66
CA THR A 105 -11.06 2.40 8.76
C THR A 105 -10.50 1.94 10.10
N ASP A 106 -9.97 0.73 10.17
CA ASP A 106 -9.35 0.20 11.40
C ASP A 106 -8.14 1.04 11.82
N VAL A 107 -7.31 1.48 10.87
CA VAL A 107 -6.19 2.40 11.15
C VAL A 107 -6.69 3.72 11.74
N LYS A 108 -7.74 4.29 11.14
CA LYS A 108 -8.36 5.53 11.63
C LYS A 108 -8.90 5.37 13.04
N ASP A 109 -9.62 4.29 13.31
CA ASP A 109 -10.21 4.02 14.62
C ASP A 109 -9.13 3.85 15.70
N GLU A 110 -8.03 3.18 15.39
CA GLU A 110 -6.90 3.05 16.32
C GLU A 110 -6.24 4.41 16.58
N LEU A 111 -6.05 5.21 15.54
CA LEU A 111 -5.46 6.55 15.66
C LEU A 111 -6.33 7.49 16.51
N ASP A 112 -7.64 7.40 16.39
CA ASP A 112 -8.59 8.22 17.14
C ASP A 112 -8.43 8.06 18.67
N LYS A 113 -7.96 6.91 19.13
CA LYS A 113 -7.69 6.66 20.56
C LYS A 113 -6.53 7.52 21.12
N TYR A 114 -5.70 8.06 20.24
CA TYR A 114 -4.53 8.87 20.57
C TYR A 114 -4.71 10.35 20.24
N ALA A 115 -5.91 10.78 19.90
CA ALA A 115 -6.20 12.14 19.41
C ALA A 115 -5.73 13.25 20.37
N ASP A 116 -5.72 13.00 21.68
CA ASP A 116 -5.31 13.94 22.73
C ASP A 116 -3.85 13.79 23.17
N LYS A 117 -3.07 12.92 22.55
CA LYS A 117 -1.68 12.61 22.90
C LYS A 117 -0.65 13.45 22.15
N PHE A 118 -1.07 14.15 21.11
CA PHE A 118 -0.20 14.93 20.24
C PHE A 118 -0.74 16.35 20.07
N ASP A 119 0.13 17.33 19.82
CA ASP A 119 -0.29 18.71 19.56
C ASP A 119 -1.03 18.78 18.20
N LYS A 120 -0.51 18.09 17.21
CA LYS A 120 -1.14 17.94 15.89
C LYS A 120 -1.10 16.49 15.44
N ILE A 121 -2.20 16.04 14.89
CA ILE A 121 -2.34 14.71 14.33
C ILE A 121 -3.08 14.79 12.99
N SER A 122 -2.57 14.11 11.98
CA SER A 122 -3.17 14.06 10.65
C SER A 122 -3.12 12.64 10.13
N LEU A 123 -4.17 12.24 9.43
CA LEU A 123 -4.26 10.97 8.72
C LEU A 123 -4.30 11.24 7.23
N GLY A 124 -3.33 10.68 6.50
CA GLY A 124 -3.30 10.73 5.04
C GLY A 124 -4.37 9.84 4.41
N ASP A 125 -4.75 10.19 3.19
CA ASP A 125 -5.71 9.41 2.41
C ASP A 125 -5.06 8.12 1.86
N PRO A 126 -5.87 7.10 1.53
CA PRO A 126 -5.42 5.98 0.73
C PRO A 126 -4.93 6.44 -0.65
N LEU A 127 -4.19 5.59 -1.35
CA LEU A 127 -3.62 5.93 -2.65
C LEU A 127 -4.68 6.33 -3.69
N LEU A 128 -5.79 5.56 -3.76
CA LEU A 128 -6.88 5.79 -4.70
C LEU A 128 -8.02 6.55 -4.02
N THR A 129 -7.98 7.87 -4.02
CA THR A 129 -9.00 8.73 -3.41
C THR A 129 -9.62 9.68 -4.41
N SER A 130 -8.85 10.58 -5.02
CA SER A 130 -9.33 11.52 -6.04
C SER A 130 -9.22 10.96 -7.45
N ASP A 131 -9.95 11.55 -8.39
CA ASP A 131 -9.84 11.18 -9.82
C ASP A 131 -8.41 11.39 -10.33
N ASP A 132 -7.73 12.42 -9.86
CA ASP A 132 -6.34 12.69 -10.21
C ASP A 132 -5.40 11.61 -9.69
N ASP A 133 -5.65 11.06 -8.50
CA ASP A 133 -4.89 9.93 -7.95
C ASP A 133 -4.97 8.71 -8.86
N TYR A 134 -6.16 8.37 -9.34
CA TYR A 134 -6.34 7.24 -10.27
C TYR A 134 -5.55 7.43 -11.56
N LYS A 135 -5.52 8.64 -12.11
CA LYS A 135 -4.74 8.96 -13.32
C LYS A 135 -3.24 8.84 -13.07
N LYS A 136 -2.77 9.34 -11.94
CA LYS A 136 -1.36 9.22 -11.55
C LYS A 136 -0.95 7.76 -11.36
N VAL A 137 -1.78 6.97 -10.72
CA VAL A 137 -1.54 5.53 -10.54
C VAL A 137 -1.54 4.81 -11.88
N ALA A 138 -2.48 5.10 -12.79
CA ALA A 138 -2.50 4.52 -14.13
C ALA A 138 -1.21 4.83 -14.90
N THR A 139 -0.72 6.06 -14.83
CA THR A 139 0.56 6.47 -15.45
C THR A 139 1.74 5.72 -14.85
N ALA A 140 1.80 5.63 -13.53
CA ALA A 140 2.87 4.91 -12.84
C ALA A 140 2.89 3.43 -13.20
N ILE A 141 1.74 2.78 -13.26
CA ILE A 141 1.62 1.37 -13.66
C ILE A 141 2.07 1.19 -15.11
N LYS A 142 1.63 2.04 -16.03
CA LYS A 142 2.05 2.03 -17.43
C LYS A 142 3.58 2.08 -17.55
N GLU A 143 4.21 3.00 -16.85
CA GLU A 143 5.67 3.18 -16.85
C GLU A 143 6.39 1.97 -16.27
N ASN A 144 5.92 1.44 -15.16
CA ASN A 144 6.54 0.29 -14.50
C ASN A 144 6.35 -1.03 -15.25
N MET A 145 5.29 -1.16 -16.03
CA MET A 145 5.01 -2.36 -16.83
C MET A 145 5.42 -2.22 -18.30
N ALA A 146 6.10 -1.17 -18.68
CA ALA A 146 6.48 -0.89 -20.07
C ALA A 146 7.28 -2.03 -20.71
N SER A 147 8.13 -2.73 -19.95
CA SER A 147 8.91 -3.87 -20.46
C SER A 147 8.06 -5.08 -20.85
N PHE A 148 6.84 -5.19 -20.34
CA PHE A 148 5.90 -6.26 -20.66
C PHE A 148 4.90 -5.85 -21.77
N ASP A 149 4.88 -4.58 -22.14
CA ASP A 149 3.94 -4.01 -23.08
C ASP A 149 4.50 -4.07 -24.51
N ASP A 150 4.21 -5.17 -25.20
CA ASP A 150 4.63 -5.43 -26.57
C ASP A 150 3.55 -5.13 -27.60
N GLY A 151 2.42 -4.56 -27.19
CA GLY A 151 1.25 -4.30 -28.02
C GLY A 151 0.41 -5.55 -28.35
N LYS A 152 0.81 -6.72 -27.84
CA LYS A 152 0.15 -8.03 -28.11
C LYS A 152 -0.20 -8.79 -26.84
N THR A 153 0.20 -8.27 -25.68
CA THR A 153 0.01 -8.90 -24.37
C THR A 153 -0.97 -8.08 -23.55
N ALA A 154 -1.95 -8.75 -22.96
CA ALA A 154 -2.84 -8.14 -21.97
C ALA A 154 -2.08 -8.00 -20.64
N LEU A 155 -2.12 -6.82 -20.05
CA LEU A 155 -1.52 -6.52 -18.76
C LEU A 155 -2.64 -6.54 -17.70
N CYS A 156 -2.67 -7.61 -16.90
CA CYS A 156 -3.77 -7.89 -15.98
C CYS A 156 -3.34 -7.60 -14.55
N LEU A 157 -4.00 -6.64 -13.94
CA LEU A 157 -3.77 -6.23 -12.55
C LEU A 157 -4.77 -6.92 -11.64
N MET A 158 -4.28 -7.66 -10.65
CA MET A 158 -5.10 -8.45 -9.75
C MET A 158 -5.03 -7.89 -8.33
N GLY A 159 -6.13 -7.28 -7.87
CA GLY A 159 -6.30 -6.87 -6.50
C GLY A 159 -6.82 -8.00 -5.60
N HIS A 160 -6.82 -7.78 -4.29
CA HIS A 160 -7.42 -8.73 -3.36
C HIS A 160 -8.92 -8.93 -3.62
N GLY A 161 -9.63 -7.85 -3.79
CA GLY A 161 -11.08 -7.85 -3.79
C GLY A 161 -11.64 -7.78 -2.36
N THR A 162 -12.86 -7.30 -2.23
CA THR A 162 -13.56 -7.17 -0.96
C THR A 162 -15.07 -7.22 -1.17
N GLU A 163 -15.80 -7.66 -0.16
CA GLU A 163 -17.26 -7.55 -0.14
C GLU A 163 -17.75 -6.14 0.22
N ALA A 164 -16.86 -5.26 0.67
CA ALA A 164 -17.17 -3.87 1.00
C ALA A 164 -17.40 -3.01 -0.25
N ASP A 165 -18.01 -1.84 -0.05
CA ASP A 165 -18.31 -0.87 -1.13
C ASP A 165 -17.04 -0.42 -1.88
N SER A 166 -15.89 -0.40 -1.21
CA SER A 166 -14.60 -0.07 -1.82
C SER A 166 -14.18 -1.02 -2.96
N ASN A 167 -14.84 -2.17 -3.12
CA ASN A 167 -14.61 -3.04 -4.27
C ASN A 167 -14.91 -2.35 -5.60
N ALA A 168 -15.79 -1.35 -5.60
CA ALA A 168 -16.09 -0.53 -6.77
C ALA A 168 -14.87 0.24 -7.30
N ASP A 169 -13.84 0.44 -6.49
CA ASP A 169 -12.63 1.14 -6.89
C ASP A 169 -11.84 0.39 -7.96
N TYR A 170 -11.94 -0.94 -8.01
CA TYR A 170 -11.36 -1.73 -9.08
C TYR A 170 -12.00 -1.45 -10.44
N ALA A 171 -13.33 -1.36 -10.49
CA ALA A 171 -14.06 -0.97 -11.71
C ALA A 171 -13.72 0.46 -12.14
N LYS A 172 -13.55 1.37 -11.18
CA LYS A 172 -13.15 2.74 -11.46
C LYS A 172 -11.73 2.80 -12.04
N MET A 173 -10.80 2.01 -11.51
CA MET A 173 -9.45 1.91 -12.06
C MET A 173 -9.46 1.40 -13.50
N GLN A 174 -10.28 0.39 -13.78
CA GLN A 174 -10.47 -0.12 -15.16
C GLN A 174 -10.98 0.96 -16.11
N GLU A 175 -11.96 1.75 -15.66
CA GLU A 175 -12.52 2.83 -16.46
C GLU A 175 -11.49 3.93 -16.72
N VAL A 176 -10.66 4.27 -15.73
CA VAL A 176 -9.59 5.26 -15.89
C VAL A 176 -8.57 4.78 -16.92
N PHE A 177 -8.13 3.53 -16.89
CA PHE A 177 -7.27 2.98 -17.94
C PHE A 177 -7.88 3.12 -19.32
N LYS A 178 -9.16 2.78 -19.47
CA LYS A 178 -9.89 2.90 -20.73
C LYS A 178 -9.95 4.35 -21.21
N ASN A 179 -10.30 5.28 -20.33
CA ASN A 179 -10.42 6.70 -20.66
C ASN A 179 -9.09 7.35 -21.02
N GLU A 180 -7.98 6.85 -20.46
CA GLU A 180 -6.62 7.30 -20.80
C GLU A 180 -6.06 6.61 -22.07
N GLY A 181 -6.86 5.80 -22.75
CA GLY A 181 -6.44 5.08 -23.95
C GLY A 181 -5.53 3.87 -23.69
N LEU A 182 -5.44 3.43 -22.44
CA LEU A 182 -4.60 2.32 -22.00
C LEU A 182 -5.40 1.01 -22.01
N THR A 183 -5.89 0.62 -23.16
CA THR A 183 -6.83 -0.49 -23.36
C THR A 183 -6.20 -1.88 -23.19
N GLN A 184 -4.88 -1.97 -23.11
CA GLN A 184 -4.15 -3.22 -22.81
C GLN A 184 -4.21 -3.62 -21.34
N PHE A 185 -4.65 -2.73 -20.45
CA PHE A 185 -4.77 -3.01 -19.02
C PHE A 185 -6.16 -3.54 -18.65
N PHE A 186 -6.16 -4.62 -17.87
CA PHE A 186 -7.37 -5.28 -17.35
C PHE A 186 -7.23 -5.38 -15.83
N VAL A 187 -8.28 -5.01 -15.12
CA VAL A 187 -8.30 -5.00 -13.65
C VAL A 187 -9.28 -6.05 -13.15
N GLY A 188 -8.82 -6.90 -12.25
CA GLY A 188 -9.65 -7.90 -11.59
C GLY A 188 -9.26 -8.10 -10.14
N THR A 189 -9.89 -9.07 -9.51
CA THR A 189 -9.68 -9.41 -8.10
C THR A 189 -9.54 -10.91 -7.90
N VAL A 190 -8.92 -11.29 -6.78
CA VAL A 190 -8.75 -12.69 -6.40
C VAL A 190 -9.99 -13.22 -5.68
N GLU A 191 -10.62 -12.41 -4.81
CA GLU A 191 -11.67 -12.85 -3.91
C GLU A 191 -13.05 -12.23 -4.19
N ALA A 192 -13.16 -11.34 -5.19
CA ALA A 192 -14.42 -10.66 -5.52
C ALA A 192 -14.58 -10.52 -7.04
N GLU A 193 -15.45 -9.62 -7.48
CA GLU A 193 -15.67 -9.30 -8.89
C GLU A 193 -14.96 -7.98 -9.27
N PRO A 194 -14.43 -7.84 -10.51
CA PRO A 194 -14.31 -8.92 -11.51
C PRO A 194 -13.35 -10.02 -11.07
N THR A 195 -13.67 -11.27 -11.40
CA THR A 195 -12.80 -12.41 -11.11
C THR A 195 -11.63 -12.51 -12.08
N CYS A 196 -10.64 -13.35 -11.78
CA CYS A 196 -9.56 -13.66 -12.73
C CYS A 196 -10.09 -14.22 -14.05
N GLU A 197 -11.12 -15.09 -13.99
CA GLU A 197 -11.77 -15.65 -15.16
C GLU A 197 -12.45 -14.55 -15.99
N ASP A 198 -13.12 -13.60 -15.37
CA ASP A 198 -13.71 -12.44 -16.06
C ASP A 198 -12.64 -11.64 -16.80
N VAL A 199 -11.50 -11.40 -16.17
CA VAL A 199 -10.37 -10.67 -16.77
C VAL A 199 -9.80 -11.41 -17.97
N ILE A 200 -9.58 -12.70 -17.85
CA ILE A 200 -9.08 -13.53 -18.94
C ILE A 200 -10.08 -13.58 -20.11
N ALA A 201 -11.37 -13.69 -19.79
CA ALA A 201 -12.43 -13.66 -20.82
C ALA A 201 -12.46 -12.31 -21.54
N ALA A 202 -12.34 -11.19 -20.83
CA ALA A 202 -12.30 -9.85 -21.43
C ALA A 202 -11.07 -9.65 -22.29
N ALA A 203 -9.89 -10.09 -21.86
CA ALA A 203 -8.65 -10.02 -22.61
C ALA A 203 -8.73 -10.88 -23.89
N SER A 204 -9.27 -12.09 -23.80
CA SER A 204 -9.48 -12.98 -24.94
C SER A 204 -10.45 -12.38 -25.96
N ALA A 205 -11.57 -11.82 -25.49
CA ALA A 205 -12.56 -11.14 -26.35
C ALA A 205 -11.97 -9.92 -27.06
N ALA A 206 -10.99 -9.24 -26.46
CA ALA A 206 -10.26 -8.13 -27.07
C ALA A 206 -9.18 -8.58 -28.07
N GLY A 207 -8.97 -9.89 -28.27
CA GLY A 207 -8.04 -10.46 -29.22
C GLY A 207 -6.65 -10.76 -28.70
N TYR A 208 -6.40 -10.60 -27.38
CA TYR A 208 -5.12 -10.96 -26.77
C TYR A 208 -4.98 -12.48 -26.62
N LYS A 209 -3.79 -12.99 -26.92
CA LYS A 209 -3.43 -14.42 -26.79
C LYS A 209 -2.44 -14.67 -25.65
N LYS A 210 -1.86 -13.61 -25.12
CA LYS A 210 -0.93 -13.63 -23.99
C LYS A 210 -1.42 -12.67 -22.92
N ALA A 211 -1.20 -13.05 -21.67
CA ALA A 211 -1.48 -12.21 -20.52
C ALA A 211 -0.31 -12.25 -19.54
N VAL A 212 0.03 -11.10 -18.98
CA VAL A 212 0.89 -10.96 -17.82
C VAL A 212 0.00 -10.58 -16.65
N LEU A 213 0.06 -11.34 -15.57
CA LEU A 213 -0.65 -11.03 -14.34
C LEU A 213 0.32 -10.38 -13.35
N ALA A 214 -0.09 -9.26 -12.78
CA ALA A 214 0.66 -8.56 -11.75
C ALA A 214 -0.24 -8.28 -10.55
N PRO A 215 0.28 -8.34 -9.31
CA PRO A 215 -0.49 -7.96 -8.14
C PRO A 215 -0.77 -6.46 -8.16
N PHE A 216 -1.98 -6.10 -7.74
CA PHE A 216 -2.43 -4.73 -7.49
C PHE A 216 -2.86 -4.65 -6.03
N MET A 217 -1.85 -4.71 -5.16
CA MET A 217 -1.99 -4.88 -3.71
C MET A 217 -0.82 -4.18 -3.01
N VAL A 218 -1.09 -3.59 -1.85
CA VAL A 218 -0.06 -3.03 -0.97
C VAL A 218 -0.30 -3.47 0.46
#